data_a5e7d286353c33b6147c6010c299b15c
#
_entry.id   a5e7d286353c33b6147c6010c299b15c
#
_cell.length_a   1.000
_cell.length_b   1.000
_cell.length_c   1.000
_cell.angle_alpha   90.00
_cell.angle_beta   90.00
_cell.angle_gamma   90.00
#
_symmetry.space_group_name_H-M   'P 1'
#
loop_
_entity.id
_entity.type
_entity.pdbx_description
1 polymer ?
#
loop_
_entity_poly.entity_id
_entity_poly.type
_entity_poly.pdbx_seq_one_letter_code
_entity_poly.pdbx_strand_id
1 'polypeptide(L)'
;LKGKPVAEIVNRDVELFIEDVCVKRRYSVSTHRQVVSAMKQFASFHPTCRIESLILERPKKSRFLPIVLSKQEVIDLLRNTRNIKHKAVLALLYSSGLRIGELLNLELNDIDVDRRQIFVRNGKGRKDRYVIMAESFRQLFHNYLMTYRPKRYFVEGPKPGVQYTAPSIRGFLKRACKLARINKKVTPHTLRHSYATHLLEQGVDLRYIQE
;
A
#
# COMPACT_ATOMS: atom_id res chain seq x y z
N LEU A 1 -22.45 19.29 10.51
CA LEU A 1 -22.77 18.17 11.42
C LEU A 1 -22.18 18.32 12.82
N LYS A 2 -21.23 19.26 13.04
CA LYS A 2 -20.60 19.46 14.35
C LYS A 2 -21.62 19.96 15.38
N GLY A 3 -21.86 19.18 16.43
CA GLY A 3 -22.70 19.56 17.56
C GLY A 3 -24.21 19.32 17.38
N LYS A 4 -24.64 18.81 16.22
CA LYS A 4 -26.06 18.47 16.01
C LYS A 4 -26.29 17.01 16.42
N PRO A 5 -27.31 16.70 17.24
CA PRO A 5 -27.67 15.34 17.56
C PRO A 5 -27.97 14.52 16.29
N VAL A 6 -27.57 13.26 16.28
CA VAL A 6 -27.71 12.40 15.10
C VAL A 6 -29.18 12.31 14.66
N ALA A 7 -30.11 12.24 15.60
CA ALA A 7 -31.56 12.18 15.34
C ALA A 7 -32.14 13.41 14.62
N GLU A 8 -31.45 14.54 14.68
CA GLU A 8 -31.89 15.82 14.08
C GLU A 8 -31.22 16.10 12.73
N ILE A 9 -30.36 15.19 12.24
CA ILE A 9 -29.70 15.36 10.94
C ILE A 9 -30.72 15.16 9.84
N VAL A 10 -30.86 16.19 8.99
CA VAL A 10 -31.73 16.19 7.82
C VAL A 10 -30.92 16.20 6.53
N ASN A 11 -31.58 15.94 5.40
CA ASN A 11 -30.93 15.90 4.08
C ASN A 11 -30.08 17.13 3.79
N ARG A 12 -30.54 18.32 4.17
CA ARG A 12 -29.82 19.58 3.96
C ARG A 12 -28.48 19.62 4.72
N ASP A 13 -28.41 19.04 5.91
CA ASP A 13 -27.16 18.97 6.69
C ASP A 13 -26.13 18.09 5.97
N VAL A 14 -26.58 17.00 5.37
CA VAL A 14 -25.71 16.09 4.60
C VAL A 14 -25.20 16.75 3.32
N GLU A 15 -26.06 17.47 2.60
CA GLU A 15 -25.70 18.24 1.40
C GLU A 15 -24.63 19.28 1.73
N LEU A 16 -24.86 20.11 2.77
CA LEU A 16 -23.91 21.11 3.22
C LEU A 16 -22.57 20.50 3.66
N PHE A 17 -22.61 19.35 4.32
CA PHE A 17 -21.40 18.63 4.70
C PHE A 17 -20.62 18.16 3.47
N ILE A 18 -21.28 17.61 2.48
CA ILE A 18 -20.64 17.15 1.25
C ILE A 18 -20.07 18.36 0.48
N GLU A 19 -20.83 19.43 0.39
CA GLU A 19 -20.37 20.67 -0.24
C GLU A 19 -19.12 21.24 0.46
N ASP A 20 -19.13 21.34 1.79
CA ASP A 20 -17.98 21.81 2.56
C ASP A 20 -16.75 20.91 2.34
N VAL A 21 -16.91 19.59 2.49
CA VAL A 21 -15.81 18.63 2.40
C VAL A 21 -15.28 18.49 0.98
N CYS A 22 -16.16 18.47 -0.02
CA CYS A 22 -15.77 18.12 -1.39
C CYS A 22 -15.45 19.34 -2.25
N VAL A 23 -16.19 20.45 -2.06
CA VAL A 23 -16.04 21.66 -2.87
C VAL A 23 -15.10 22.65 -2.18
N LYS A 24 -15.45 23.07 -0.96
CA LYS A 24 -14.67 24.10 -0.27
C LYS A 24 -13.26 23.64 0.11
N ARG A 25 -13.10 22.40 0.60
CA ARG A 25 -11.78 21.84 0.97
C ARG A 25 -11.03 21.22 -0.19
N ARG A 26 -11.60 21.21 -1.40
CA ARG A 26 -10.99 20.68 -2.64
C ARG A 26 -10.37 19.28 -2.47
N TYR A 27 -11.06 18.37 -1.81
CA TYR A 27 -10.60 17.01 -1.67
C TYR A 27 -10.53 16.28 -3.02
N SER A 28 -9.70 15.26 -3.09
CA SER A 28 -9.58 14.46 -4.30
C SER A 28 -10.90 13.75 -4.64
N VAL A 29 -11.11 13.45 -5.94
CA VAL A 29 -12.25 12.66 -6.41
C VAL A 29 -12.41 11.34 -5.64
N SER A 30 -11.29 10.70 -5.27
CA SER A 30 -11.32 9.46 -4.49
C SER A 30 -11.88 9.68 -3.08
N THR A 31 -11.47 10.76 -2.41
CA THR A 31 -11.98 11.14 -1.08
C THR A 31 -13.45 11.52 -1.16
N HIS A 32 -13.85 12.28 -2.18
CA HIS A 32 -15.26 12.61 -2.41
C HIS A 32 -16.11 11.34 -2.54
N ARG A 33 -15.68 10.38 -3.35
CA ARG A 33 -16.39 9.08 -3.50
C ARG A 33 -16.50 8.32 -2.18
N GLN A 34 -15.47 8.37 -1.33
CA GLN A 34 -15.51 7.75 0.00
C GLN A 34 -16.51 8.44 0.92
N VAL A 35 -16.54 9.79 0.94
CA VAL A 35 -17.51 10.57 1.71
C VAL A 35 -18.94 10.25 1.28
N VAL A 36 -19.22 10.27 -0.03
CA VAL A 36 -20.55 9.90 -0.56
C VAL A 36 -20.94 8.47 -0.17
N SER A 37 -19.98 7.53 -0.21
CA SER A 37 -20.26 6.15 0.19
C SER A 37 -20.55 6.03 1.68
N ALA A 38 -19.77 6.74 2.52
CA ALA A 38 -20.00 6.78 3.95
C ALA A 38 -21.36 7.39 4.31
N MET A 39 -21.74 8.48 3.63
CA MET A 39 -23.04 9.11 3.84
C MET A 39 -24.22 8.20 3.43
N LYS A 40 -24.09 7.48 2.31
CA LYS A 40 -25.10 6.46 1.92
C LYS A 40 -25.23 5.35 2.96
N GLN A 41 -24.10 4.88 3.49
CA GLN A 41 -24.13 3.85 4.53
C GLN A 41 -24.70 4.39 5.84
N PHE A 42 -24.34 5.60 6.25
CA PHE A 42 -24.93 6.27 7.40
C PHE A 42 -26.45 6.35 7.28
N ALA A 43 -26.96 6.79 6.13
CA ALA A 43 -28.38 6.88 5.86
C ALA A 43 -29.12 5.53 5.96
N SER A 44 -28.49 4.44 5.51
CA SER A 44 -29.11 3.11 5.59
C SER A 44 -29.29 2.61 7.02
N PHE A 45 -28.53 3.14 7.98
CA PHE A 45 -28.64 2.81 9.41
C PHE A 45 -29.50 3.80 10.20
N HIS A 46 -29.89 4.93 9.61
CA HIS A 46 -30.57 6.00 10.32
C HIS A 46 -32.00 6.22 9.76
N PRO A 47 -33.05 5.71 10.42
CA PRO A 47 -34.43 5.72 9.88
C PRO A 47 -35.04 7.12 9.71
N THR A 48 -34.49 8.13 10.41
CA THR A 48 -34.97 9.52 10.31
C THR A 48 -34.28 10.32 9.18
N CYS A 49 -33.17 9.84 8.66
CA CYS A 49 -32.51 10.43 7.49
C CYS A 49 -33.13 9.87 6.21
N ARG A 50 -34.13 10.56 5.64
CA ARG A 50 -34.67 10.24 4.30
C ARG A 50 -33.71 10.67 3.19
N ILE A 51 -32.53 10.07 3.14
CA ILE A 51 -31.54 10.34 2.07
C ILE A 51 -31.94 9.68 0.74
N GLU A 52 -33.09 9.01 0.67
CA GLU A 52 -33.63 8.44 -0.57
C GLU A 52 -33.82 9.47 -1.69
N SER A 53 -34.07 10.74 -1.35
CA SER A 53 -34.18 11.84 -2.31
C SER A 53 -32.85 12.48 -2.69
N LEU A 54 -31.78 12.23 -1.97
CA LEU A 54 -30.45 12.72 -2.29
C LEU A 54 -29.84 11.82 -3.35
N ILE A 55 -29.88 12.26 -4.59
CA ILE A 55 -29.04 11.72 -5.68
C ILE A 55 -27.60 12.09 -5.36
N LEU A 56 -27.00 11.36 -4.41
CA LEU A 56 -25.58 11.45 -4.10
C LEU A 56 -24.83 10.80 -5.26
N GLU A 57 -24.69 11.56 -6.35
CA GLU A 57 -23.89 11.09 -7.48
C GLU A 57 -22.42 10.97 -7.08
N ARG A 58 -21.87 9.80 -7.28
CA ARG A 58 -20.44 9.60 -7.13
C ARG A 58 -19.73 10.24 -8.32
N PRO A 59 -18.81 11.18 -8.11
CA PRO A 59 -18.05 11.75 -9.22
C PRO A 59 -17.36 10.64 -10.03
N LYS A 60 -17.30 10.80 -11.35
CA LYS A 60 -16.63 9.81 -12.22
C LYS A 60 -15.19 9.57 -11.75
N LYS A 61 -14.79 8.31 -11.70
CA LYS A 61 -13.43 7.94 -11.30
C LYS A 61 -12.47 8.37 -12.41
N SER A 62 -11.49 9.20 -12.08
CA SER A 62 -10.40 9.49 -13.00
C SER A 62 -9.59 8.21 -13.28
N ARG A 63 -9.46 7.84 -14.55
CA ARG A 63 -8.67 6.68 -14.99
C ARG A 63 -7.25 7.16 -15.27
N PHE A 64 -6.40 7.18 -14.25
CA PHE A 64 -4.96 7.35 -14.46
C PHE A 64 -4.32 5.98 -14.61
N LEU A 65 -3.46 5.84 -15.60
CA LEU A 65 -2.62 4.66 -15.71
C LEU A 65 -1.66 4.60 -14.53
N PRO A 66 -1.47 3.42 -13.92
CA PRO A 66 -0.53 3.28 -12.82
C PRO A 66 0.89 3.58 -13.31
N ILE A 67 1.68 4.24 -12.45
CA ILE A 67 3.09 4.46 -12.71
C ILE A 67 3.81 3.11 -12.54
N VAL A 68 4.55 2.72 -13.58
CA VAL A 68 5.40 1.52 -13.61
C VAL A 68 6.85 1.96 -13.79
N LEU A 69 7.75 1.36 -13.00
CA LEU A 69 9.19 1.49 -13.19
C LEU A 69 9.65 0.47 -14.24
N SER A 70 10.59 0.84 -15.07
CA SER A 70 11.30 -0.12 -15.93
C SER A 70 12.20 -1.03 -15.09
N LYS A 71 12.59 -2.19 -15.64
CA LYS A 71 13.55 -3.09 -14.97
C LYS A 71 14.85 -2.37 -14.63
N GLN A 72 15.33 -1.50 -15.53
CA GLN A 72 16.54 -0.71 -15.30
C GLN A 72 16.36 0.30 -14.16
N GLU A 73 15.23 1.01 -14.09
CA GLU A 73 14.94 1.93 -12.98
C GLU A 73 14.90 1.21 -11.63
N VAL A 74 14.39 -0.03 -11.56
CA VAL A 74 14.41 -0.83 -10.34
C VAL A 74 15.84 -1.22 -9.95
N ILE A 75 16.66 -1.64 -10.92
CA ILE A 75 18.08 -1.95 -10.68
C ILE A 75 18.82 -0.72 -10.15
N ASP A 76 18.61 0.44 -10.77
CA ASP A 76 19.27 1.69 -10.37
C ASP A 76 18.80 2.15 -8.98
N LEU A 77 17.52 1.98 -8.67
CA LEU A 77 16.96 2.23 -7.34
C LEU A 77 17.70 1.39 -6.28
N LEU A 78 17.84 0.08 -6.51
CA LEU A 78 18.48 -0.83 -5.59
C LEU A 78 20.00 -0.58 -5.49
N ARG A 79 20.68 -0.30 -6.61
CA ARG A 79 22.12 0.03 -6.64
C ARG A 79 22.42 1.28 -5.83
N ASN A 80 21.61 2.33 -5.98
CA ASN A 80 21.80 3.59 -5.28
C ASN A 80 21.31 3.57 -3.81
N THR A 81 20.69 2.47 -3.34
CA THR A 81 20.31 2.30 -1.94
C THR A 81 21.48 1.71 -1.15
N ARG A 82 22.29 2.55 -0.49
CA ARG A 82 23.51 2.12 0.23
C ARG A 82 23.19 1.30 1.48
N ASN A 83 22.18 1.69 2.25
CA ASN A 83 21.80 0.98 3.49
C ASN A 83 21.20 -0.39 3.15
N ILE A 84 21.82 -1.47 3.65
CA ILE A 84 21.44 -2.85 3.32
C ILE A 84 20.03 -3.20 3.81
N LYS A 85 19.58 -2.69 4.97
CA LYS A 85 18.19 -2.86 5.46
C LYS A 85 17.20 -2.23 4.50
N HIS A 86 17.43 -1.00 4.08
CA HIS A 86 16.56 -0.31 3.13
C HIS A 86 16.55 -1.02 1.76
N LYS A 87 17.73 -1.46 1.30
CA LYS A 87 17.85 -2.24 0.06
C LYS A 87 17.05 -3.54 0.15
N ALA A 88 17.16 -4.30 1.25
CA ALA A 88 16.42 -5.53 1.45
C ALA A 88 14.89 -5.29 1.46
N VAL A 89 14.43 -4.22 2.11
CA VAL A 89 13.00 -3.84 2.10
C VAL A 89 12.51 -3.52 0.70
N LEU A 90 13.23 -2.71 -0.08
CA LEU A 90 12.83 -2.34 -1.44
C LEU A 90 12.88 -3.54 -2.39
N ALA A 91 13.92 -4.36 -2.28
CA ALA A 91 14.07 -5.57 -3.08
C ALA A 91 12.92 -6.55 -2.81
N LEU A 92 12.56 -6.76 -1.53
CA LEU A 92 11.46 -7.66 -1.17
C LEU A 92 10.10 -7.11 -1.64
N LEU A 93 9.82 -5.82 -1.45
CA LEU A 93 8.58 -5.20 -1.95
C LEU A 93 8.40 -5.38 -3.45
N TYR A 94 9.49 -5.28 -4.21
CA TYR A 94 9.46 -5.49 -5.66
C TYR A 94 9.37 -6.97 -6.01
N SER A 95 10.24 -7.84 -5.46
CA SER A 95 10.37 -9.22 -5.93
C SER A 95 9.26 -10.17 -5.45
N SER A 96 8.54 -9.83 -4.39
CA SER A 96 7.43 -10.64 -3.86
C SER A 96 6.06 -9.96 -4.01
N GLY A 97 6.03 -8.72 -4.46
CA GLY A 97 4.80 -7.96 -4.62
C GLY A 97 4.00 -7.74 -3.33
N LEU A 98 4.64 -7.77 -2.16
CA LEU A 98 3.99 -7.53 -0.87
C LEU A 98 3.39 -6.13 -0.76
N ARG A 99 2.27 -6.01 -0.04
CA ARG A 99 1.78 -4.71 0.41
C ARG A 99 2.66 -4.19 1.55
N ILE A 100 2.77 -2.88 1.68
CA ILE A 100 3.61 -2.28 2.74
C ILE A 100 3.18 -2.75 4.14
N GLY A 101 1.89 -2.91 4.42
CA GLY A 101 1.39 -3.44 5.69
C GLY A 101 1.75 -4.91 5.90
N GLU A 102 1.71 -5.73 4.85
CA GLU A 102 2.14 -7.12 4.91
C GLU A 102 3.63 -7.23 5.21
N LEU A 103 4.47 -6.43 4.55
CA LEU A 103 5.90 -6.39 4.83
C LEU A 103 6.23 -5.94 6.25
N LEU A 104 5.51 -4.94 6.79
CA LEU A 104 5.72 -4.46 8.15
C LEU A 104 5.36 -5.50 9.21
N ASN A 105 4.35 -6.34 8.94
CA ASN A 105 3.90 -7.42 9.83
C ASN A 105 4.67 -8.73 9.60
N LEU A 106 5.53 -8.81 8.59
CA LEU A 106 6.28 -10.01 8.25
C LEU A 106 7.27 -10.35 9.37
N GLU A 107 7.15 -11.54 9.94
CA GLU A 107 8.07 -12.07 10.92
C GLU A 107 9.16 -12.91 10.25
N LEU A 108 10.29 -13.07 10.92
CA LEU A 108 11.40 -13.88 10.39
C LEU A 108 10.99 -15.34 10.18
N ASN A 109 10.15 -15.87 11.07
CA ASN A 109 9.64 -17.24 11.00
C ASN A 109 8.66 -17.48 9.83
N ASP A 110 8.19 -16.39 9.20
CA ASP A 110 7.33 -16.48 8.01
C ASP A 110 8.14 -16.66 6.72
N ILE A 111 9.47 -16.59 6.78
CA ILE A 111 10.36 -16.65 5.62
C ILE A 111 11.06 -18.02 5.59
N ASP A 112 10.62 -18.88 4.70
CA ASP A 112 11.27 -20.17 4.42
C ASP A 112 12.26 -19.99 3.25
N VAL A 113 13.54 -19.93 3.61
CA VAL A 113 14.63 -19.71 2.63
C VAL A 113 14.85 -20.92 1.74
N ASP A 114 14.66 -22.13 2.29
CA ASP A 114 14.92 -23.39 1.57
C ASP A 114 13.83 -23.65 0.54
N ARG A 115 12.58 -23.45 0.91
CA ARG A 115 11.43 -23.55 0.00
C ARG A 115 11.24 -22.29 -0.85
N ARG A 116 11.96 -21.22 -0.58
CA ARG A 116 11.80 -19.89 -1.20
C ARG A 116 10.39 -19.38 -1.13
N GLN A 117 9.78 -19.50 0.04
CA GLN A 117 8.41 -19.10 0.29
C GLN A 117 8.34 -18.11 1.44
N ILE A 118 7.40 -17.18 1.33
CA ILE A 118 7.07 -16.20 2.38
C ILE A 118 5.60 -16.37 2.70
N PHE A 119 5.30 -16.67 3.96
CA PHE A 119 3.94 -16.76 4.46
C PHE A 119 3.40 -15.37 4.79
N VAL A 120 2.32 -14.97 4.15
CA VAL A 120 1.67 -13.68 4.35
C VAL A 120 0.39 -13.89 5.12
N ARG A 121 0.39 -13.48 6.39
CA ARG A 121 -0.77 -13.57 7.29
C ARG A 121 -1.74 -12.43 7.03
N ASN A 122 -3.04 -12.72 7.16
CA ASN A 122 -4.12 -11.72 7.08
C ASN A 122 -4.01 -10.79 5.86
N GLY A 123 -3.79 -11.35 4.69
CA GLY A 123 -3.80 -10.62 3.42
C GLY A 123 -5.15 -9.94 3.13
N LYS A 124 -5.37 -9.49 1.90
CA LYS A 124 -6.63 -8.87 1.49
C LYS A 124 -7.80 -9.84 1.72
N GLY A 125 -8.78 -9.41 2.51
CA GLY A 125 -9.94 -10.24 2.90
C GLY A 125 -9.65 -11.23 4.03
N ARG A 126 -8.59 -11.03 4.82
CA ARG A 126 -8.15 -11.91 5.93
C ARG A 126 -7.76 -13.32 5.46
N LYS A 127 -7.33 -13.46 4.22
CA LYS A 127 -6.84 -14.74 3.69
C LYS A 127 -5.32 -14.80 3.78
N ASP A 128 -4.82 -15.90 4.29
CA ASP A 128 -3.39 -16.19 4.29
C ASP A 128 -2.97 -16.69 2.91
N ARG A 129 -1.72 -16.42 2.54
CA ARG A 129 -1.16 -16.91 1.28
C ARG A 129 0.36 -17.04 1.36
N TYR A 130 0.89 -17.86 0.49
CA TYR A 130 2.32 -17.92 0.22
C TYR A 130 2.68 -17.05 -0.98
N VAL A 131 3.81 -16.36 -0.90
CA VAL A 131 4.43 -15.70 -2.05
C VAL A 131 5.84 -16.21 -2.24
N ILE A 132 6.30 -16.20 -3.49
CA ILE A 132 7.63 -16.70 -3.84
C ILE A 132 8.69 -15.68 -3.44
N MET A 133 9.76 -16.14 -2.79
CA MET A 133 10.98 -15.39 -2.58
C MET A 133 11.89 -15.57 -3.80
N ALA A 134 12.24 -14.46 -4.46
CA ALA A 134 13.14 -14.52 -5.60
C ALA A 134 14.53 -15.05 -5.19
N GLU A 135 15.12 -15.92 -6.02
CA GLU A 135 16.46 -16.45 -5.77
C GLU A 135 17.51 -15.34 -5.62
N SER A 136 17.41 -14.30 -6.45
CA SER A 136 18.30 -13.12 -6.39
C SER A 136 18.21 -12.34 -5.07
N PHE A 137 17.14 -12.51 -4.29
CA PHE A 137 16.99 -11.88 -2.99
C PHE A 137 17.72 -12.62 -1.86
N ARG A 138 18.00 -13.92 -2.01
CA ARG A 138 18.56 -14.81 -0.98
C ARG A 138 19.87 -14.27 -0.39
N GLN A 139 20.82 -13.91 -1.24
CA GLN A 139 22.11 -13.38 -0.79
C GLN A 139 21.97 -12.04 -0.06
N LEU A 140 21.11 -11.15 -0.58
CA LEU A 140 20.83 -9.87 0.06
C LEU A 140 20.17 -10.06 1.43
N PHE A 141 19.25 -11.01 1.55
CA PHE A 141 18.58 -11.35 2.79
C PHE A 141 19.57 -11.89 3.83
N HIS A 142 20.44 -12.83 3.44
CA HIS A 142 21.50 -13.33 4.31
C HIS A 142 22.41 -12.20 4.83
N ASN A 143 22.92 -11.35 3.95
CA ASN A 143 23.77 -10.23 4.33
C ASN A 143 23.05 -9.25 5.26
N TYR A 144 21.76 -9.02 5.03
CA TYR A 144 20.91 -8.18 5.89
C TYR A 144 20.80 -8.79 7.30
N LEU A 145 20.50 -10.09 7.41
CA LEU A 145 20.40 -10.80 8.69
C LEU A 145 21.71 -10.75 9.47
N MET A 146 22.84 -10.97 8.83
CA MET A 146 24.15 -10.93 9.47
C MET A 146 24.51 -9.53 9.98
N THR A 147 24.11 -8.47 9.24
CA THR A 147 24.45 -7.08 9.58
C THR A 147 23.54 -6.51 10.67
N TYR A 148 22.24 -6.72 10.58
CA TYR A 148 21.26 -6.06 11.46
C TYR A 148 20.71 -6.96 12.56
N ARG A 149 20.79 -8.27 12.44
CA ARG A 149 20.33 -9.29 13.40
C ARG A 149 18.94 -8.99 13.99
N PRO A 150 17.92 -8.80 13.15
CA PRO A 150 16.57 -8.54 13.63
C PRO A 150 16.11 -9.69 14.53
N LYS A 151 15.24 -9.39 15.52
CA LYS A 151 14.83 -10.35 16.53
C LYS A 151 13.50 -11.04 16.22
N ARG A 152 12.55 -10.32 15.66
CA ARG A 152 11.20 -10.81 15.41
C ARG A 152 10.73 -10.49 13.99
N TYR A 153 10.65 -9.21 13.66
CA TYR A 153 10.12 -8.78 12.37
C TYR A 153 11.22 -8.76 11.29
N PHE A 154 10.81 -9.03 10.04
CA PHE A 154 11.72 -8.88 8.92
C PHE A 154 12.39 -7.50 8.90
N VAL A 155 11.64 -6.44 9.20
CA VAL A 155 12.21 -5.10 9.34
C VAL A 155 11.81 -4.47 10.66
N GLU A 156 12.83 -4.16 11.48
CA GLU A 156 12.67 -3.56 12.80
C GLU A 156 13.09 -2.10 12.82
N GLY A 157 12.45 -1.35 13.72
CA GLY A 157 12.78 0.01 14.06
C GLY A 157 14.10 0.15 14.80
N PRO A 158 14.33 1.30 15.47
CA PRO A 158 15.54 1.53 16.25
C PRO A 158 15.66 0.58 17.46
N LYS A 159 14.53 0.16 18.02
CA LYS A 159 14.51 -0.79 19.15
C LYS A 159 14.29 -2.21 18.61
N PRO A 160 15.06 -3.21 19.09
CA PRO A 160 14.88 -4.61 18.71
C PRO A 160 13.46 -5.10 19.01
N GLY A 161 12.90 -5.93 18.12
CA GLY A 161 11.55 -6.48 18.27
C GLY A 161 10.40 -5.49 18.02
N VAL A 162 10.70 -4.23 17.69
CA VAL A 162 9.68 -3.21 17.36
C VAL A 162 9.58 -3.04 15.86
N GLN A 163 8.35 -3.08 15.36
CA GLN A 163 8.07 -2.90 13.93
C GLN A 163 8.62 -1.58 13.38
N TYR A 164 9.04 -1.63 12.13
CA TYR A 164 9.34 -0.43 11.36
C TYR A 164 8.06 0.31 10.98
N THR A 165 8.16 1.54 10.47
CA THR A 165 6.98 2.34 10.14
C THR A 165 6.81 2.59 8.65
N ALA A 166 5.57 2.65 8.17
CA ALA A 166 5.28 2.95 6.78
C ALA A 166 5.78 4.35 6.34
N PRO A 167 5.67 5.42 7.16
CA PRO A 167 6.28 6.70 6.82
C PRO A 167 7.80 6.63 6.62
N SER A 168 8.51 5.85 7.45
CA SER A 168 9.95 5.66 7.31
C SER A 168 10.30 4.97 5.99
N ILE A 169 9.54 3.92 5.59
CA ILE A 169 9.74 3.26 4.29
C ILE A 169 9.52 4.25 3.14
N ARG A 170 8.43 5.02 3.17
CA ARG A 170 8.18 6.05 2.14
C ARG A 170 9.28 7.10 2.10
N GLY A 171 9.80 7.50 3.27
CA GLY A 171 10.87 8.48 3.39
C GLY A 171 12.17 8.02 2.73
N PHE A 172 12.65 6.80 3.03
CA PHE A 172 13.88 6.32 2.39
C PHE A 172 13.68 5.93 0.92
N LEU A 173 12.50 5.43 0.52
CA LEU A 173 12.19 5.21 -0.89
C LEU A 173 12.28 6.51 -1.69
N LYS A 174 11.69 7.61 -1.18
CA LYS A 174 11.80 8.92 -1.83
C LYS A 174 13.27 9.38 -1.99
N ARG A 175 14.10 9.18 -0.96
CA ARG A 175 15.54 9.49 -1.03
C ARG A 175 16.26 8.60 -2.05
N ALA A 176 15.96 7.30 -2.07
CA ALA A 176 16.57 6.36 -3.02
C ALA A 176 16.21 6.71 -4.48
N CYS A 177 14.96 7.08 -4.77
CA CYS A 177 14.54 7.55 -6.09
C CYS A 177 15.31 8.81 -6.52
N LYS A 178 15.51 9.78 -5.60
CA LYS A 178 16.29 10.98 -5.89
C LYS A 178 17.74 10.63 -6.26
N LEU A 179 18.38 9.73 -5.50
CA LEU A 179 19.74 9.27 -5.79
C LEU A 179 19.84 8.51 -7.11
N ALA A 180 18.83 7.71 -7.45
CA ALA A 180 18.74 6.98 -8.71
C ALA A 180 18.27 7.86 -9.88
N ARG A 181 18.05 9.16 -9.69
CA ARG A 181 17.54 10.11 -10.71
C ARG A 181 16.21 9.69 -11.33
N ILE A 182 15.35 9.02 -10.55
CA ILE A 182 14.01 8.61 -10.98
C ILE A 182 13.03 9.76 -10.70
N ASN A 183 12.54 10.40 -11.77
CA ASN A 183 11.64 11.56 -11.69
C ASN A 183 10.17 11.18 -11.53
N LYS A 184 9.83 9.88 -11.50
CA LYS A 184 8.48 9.38 -11.29
C LYS A 184 8.07 9.47 -9.82
N LYS A 185 6.76 9.65 -9.55
CA LYS A 185 6.21 9.58 -8.19
C LYS A 185 6.12 8.13 -7.73
N VAL A 186 7.20 7.60 -7.16
CA VAL A 186 7.31 6.21 -6.72
C VAL A 186 6.80 6.05 -5.29
N THR A 187 5.99 5.02 -5.09
CA THR A 187 5.46 4.59 -3.80
C THR A 187 5.72 3.08 -3.62
N PRO A 188 5.56 2.51 -2.41
CA PRO A 188 5.59 1.05 -2.25
C PRO A 188 4.59 0.32 -3.16
N HIS A 189 3.43 0.92 -3.43
CA HIS A 189 2.47 0.39 -4.41
C HIS A 189 3.01 0.41 -5.84
N THR A 190 3.80 1.42 -6.19
CA THR A 190 4.44 1.47 -7.51
C THR A 190 5.39 0.29 -7.72
N LEU A 191 6.19 -0.10 -6.71
CA LEU A 191 7.06 -1.28 -6.78
C LEU A 191 6.25 -2.56 -7.01
N ARG A 192 5.15 -2.74 -6.27
CA ARG A 192 4.25 -3.88 -6.46
C ARG A 192 3.59 -3.87 -7.85
N HIS A 193 3.14 -2.72 -8.35
CA HIS A 193 2.59 -2.63 -9.70
C HIS A 193 3.64 -2.95 -10.76
N SER A 194 4.87 -2.45 -10.60
CA SER A 194 5.97 -2.76 -11.51
C SER A 194 6.30 -4.25 -11.52
N TYR A 195 6.30 -4.92 -10.36
CA TYR A 195 6.46 -6.36 -10.26
C TYR A 195 5.37 -7.10 -11.06
N ALA A 196 4.10 -6.79 -10.79
CA ALA A 196 2.97 -7.42 -11.48
C ALA A 196 3.03 -7.21 -13.01
N THR A 197 3.35 -5.99 -13.45
CA THR A 197 3.50 -5.68 -14.87
C THR A 197 4.64 -6.48 -15.50
N HIS A 198 5.81 -6.55 -14.84
CA HIS A 198 6.96 -7.29 -15.36
C HIS A 198 6.73 -8.81 -15.40
N LEU A 199 5.91 -9.37 -14.49
CA LEU A 199 5.49 -10.77 -14.58
C LEU A 199 4.57 -11.01 -15.78
N LEU A 200 3.60 -10.12 -16.00
CA LEU A 200 2.72 -10.19 -17.18
C LEU A 200 3.51 -10.11 -18.49
N GLU A 201 4.49 -9.21 -18.58
CA GLU A 201 5.38 -9.07 -19.74
C GLU A 201 6.23 -10.34 -19.97
N GLN A 202 6.45 -11.15 -18.93
CA GLN A 202 7.14 -12.45 -19.02
C GLN A 202 6.19 -13.63 -19.32
N GLY A 203 4.90 -13.35 -19.54
CA GLY A 203 3.92 -14.38 -19.88
C GLY A 203 3.31 -15.11 -18.68
N VAL A 204 3.52 -14.61 -17.45
CA VAL A 204 2.86 -15.21 -16.28
C VAL A 204 1.37 -14.88 -16.31
N ASP A 205 0.52 -15.90 -16.17
CA ASP A 205 -0.94 -15.74 -16.19
C ASP A 205 -1.41 -14.77 -15.06
N LEU A 206 -2.34 -13.89 -15.43
CA LEU A 206 -2.93 -12.89 -14.53
C LEU A 206 -3.53 -13.51 -13.25
N ARG A 207 -4.04 -14.74 -13.34
CA ARG A 207 -4.61 -15.46 -12.19
C ARG A 207 -3.60 -15.66 -11.07
N TYR A 208 -2.36 -16.03 -11.41
CA TYR A 208 -1.27 -16.21 -10.41
C TYR A 208 -0.76 -14.89 -9.82
N ILE A 209 -1.04 -13.77 -10.47
CA ILE A 209 -0.61 -12.44 -9.99
C ILE A 209 -1.66 -11.83 -9.05
N GLN A 210 -2.94 -12.24 -9.16
CA GLN A 210 -4.04 -11.68 -8.37
C GLN A 210 -4.24 -12.34 -7.00
N GLU A 211 -3.71 -13.52 -6.78
CA GLU A 211 -3.67 -14.22 -5.49
C GLU A 211 -2.61 -13.60 -4.55
#